data_45913cb8e428a52fa4f8d93d8d221764
#
_entry.id   45913cb8e428a52fa4f8d93d8d221764
#
_cell.length_a   1.000
_cell.length_b   1.000
_cell.length_c   1.000
_cell.angle_alpha   90.00
_cell.angle_beta   90.00
_cell.angle_gamma   90.00
#
_symmetry.space_group_name_H-M   'P 1'
#
loop_
_entity.id
_entity.type
_entity.pdbx_description
1 polymer ?
#
loop_
_entity_poly.entity_id
_entity_poly.type
_entity_poly.pdbx_seq_one_letter_code
_entity_poly.pdbx_strand_id
1 'polypeptide(L)'
;LIELNNEEVKQENSNKNPVINSTQRDYMAGEVSKDLTRRLLLPEEIVKAHDEGIIHFHDADYFAQKEHNCDLINLEDMLQNGTVISQTMIEKPHSFFTACNVTTQIVAQVASNQYGGQSFTLSHLAPFVDISRQKIKKEVIEERKLTGESMNDEIISKIVEARLHEEIKSGIQTIQYQLITLMTCNGQAPFVTMFMYLDEVPEGRTRDDLAMIIKEVLLQRMKGVKNEKGVWITPAFPKLIYVLDEDNIHDDSPYYELTKLAAECTAKRLVPDYISAKIMKEYKNGDVYPCMGCRSFLTPDRSGNGW
;
A
#
# COMPACT_ATOMS: atom_id res chain seq x y z
N LEU A 1 -17.18 -7.79 25.27
CA LEU A 1 -15.96 -6.97 25.03
C LEU A 1 -14.93 -7.15 26.14
N ILE A 2 -15.35 -7.11 27.38
CA ILE A 2 -14.46 -7.36 28.55
C ILE A 2 -13.99 -8.81 28.57
N GLU A 3 -14.84 -9.76 28.20
CA GLU A 3 -14.53 -11.19 28.10
C GLU A 3 -13.63 -11.55 26.92
N LEU A 4 -13.65 -10.74 25.85
CA LEU A 4 -12.77 -10.91 24.68
C LEU A 4 -11.30 -10.53 24.95
N ASN A 5 -11.01 -9.99 26.13
CA ASN A 5 -9.66 -9.55 26.50
C ASN A 5 -8.81 -10.68 27.10
N ASN A 6 -8.88 -11.89 26.56
CA ASN A 6 -8.04 -13.00 26.95
C ASN A 6 -6.94 -13.30 25.90
N GLU A 7 -5.96 -14.12 26.28
CA GLU A 7 -4.82 -14.42 25.40
C GLU A 7 -5.18 -15.22 24.15
N GLU A 8 -6.27 -15.96 24.16
CA GLU A 8 -6.73 -16.77 23.04
C GLU A 8 -7.22 -15.88 21.88
N VAL A 9 -7.82 -14.74 22.21
CA VAL A 9 -8.31 -13.77 21.20
C VAL A 9 -7.17 -12.97 20.54
N LYS A 10 -5.99 -12.91 21.15
CA LYS A 10 -4.81 -12.25 20.54
C LYS A 10 -4.37 -12.83 19.21
N GLN A 11 -4.80 -14.04 18.90
CA GLN A 11 -4.37 -14.76 17.70
C GLN A 11 -5.35 -14.63 16.54
N GLU A 12 -6.47 -13.97 16.73
CA GLU A 12 -7.41 -13.76 15.65
C GLU A 12 -6.82 -12.83 14.58
N ASN A 13 -7.08 -13.20 13.34
CA ASN A 13 -6.62 -12.47 12.14
C ASN A 13 -7.45 -11.20 11.93
N SER A 14 -7.57 -10.39 12.96
CA SER A 14 -8.26 -9.12 12.95
C SER A 14 -7.27 -7.99 12.76
N ASN A 15 -7.67 -6.98 12.01
CA ASN A 15 -6.90 -5.74 11.87
C ASN A 15 -6.82 -4.97 13.20
N LYS A 16 -7.70 -5.28 14.16
CA LYS A 16 -7.76 -4.66 15.48
C LYS A 16 -7.36 -5.67 16.54
N ASN A 17 -6.42 -5.30 17.39
CA ASN A 17 -6.04 -6.12 18.53
C ASN A 17 -6.94 -5.82 19.74
N PRO A 18 -7.81 -6.75 20.19
CA PRO A 18 -8.78 -6.50 21.26
C PRO A 18 -8.16 -6.29 22.63
N VAL A 19 -6.88 -6.59 22.81
CA VAL A 19 -6.15 -6.37 24.08
C VAL A 19 -5.78 -4.89 24.28
N ILE A 20 -5.76 -4.11 23.20
CA ILE A 20 -5.35 -2.70 23.25
C ILE A 20 -6.51 -1.83 23.73
N ASN A 21 -6.24 -0.96 24.70
CA ASN A 21 -7.26 -0.10 25.30
C ASN A 21 -7.99 0.80 24.29
N SER A 22 -7.29 1.35 23.30
CA SER A 22 -7.92 2.15 22.25
C SER A 22 -8.87 1.32 21.37
N THR A 23 -8.52 0.08 21.07
CA THR A 23 -9.39 -0.86 20.35
C THR A 23 -10.64 -1.20 21.16
N GLN A 24 -10.50 -1.45 22.46
CA GLN A 24 -11.65 -1.72 23.33
C GLN A 24 -12.61 -0.53 23.40
N ARG A 25 -12.05 0.68 23.51
CA ARG A 25 -12.82 1.92 23.50
C ARG A 25 -13.55 2.12 22.18
N ASP A 26 -12.89 1.82 21.05
CA ASP A 26 -13.48 1.92 19.72
C ASP A 26 -14.65 0.93 19.54
N TYR A 27 -14.52 -0.31 20.01
CA TYR A 27 -15.62 -1.28 20.01
C TYR A 27 -16.82 -0.80 20.85
N MET A 28 -16.56 -0.23 22.02
CA MET A 28 -17.63 0.32 22.87
C MET A 28 -18.33 1.51 22.18
N ALA A 29 -17.57 2.39 21.54
CA ALA A 29 -18.11 3.50 20.76
C ALA A 29 -18.92 2.98 19.56
N GLY A 30 -18.45 1.96 18.87
CA GLY A 30 -19.16 1.29 17.77
C GLY A 30 -20.52 0.73 18.19
N GLU A 31 -20.61 0.06 19.34
CA GLU A 31 -21.90 -0.45 19.82
C GLU A 31 -22.89 0.68 20.17
N VAL A 32 -22.41 1.78 20.73
CA VAL A 32 -23.24 2.97 20.97
C VAL A 32 -23.69 3.59 19.64
N SER A 33 -22.77 3.74 18.69
CA SER A 33 -23.06 4.27 17.34
C SER A 33 -24.11 3.41 16.61
N LYS A 34 -23.97 2.09 16.66
CA LYS A 34 -24.90 1.13 16.08
C LYS A 34 -26.30 1.26 16.68
N ASP A 35 -26.42 1.39 18.00
CA ASP A 35 -27.68 1.61 18.69
C ASP A 35 -28.33 2.93 18.26
N LEU A 36 -27.56 4.03 18.21
CA LEU A 36 -28.03 5.33 17.72
C LEU A 36 -28.48 5.28 16.27
N THR A 37 -27.71 4.62 15.39
CA THR A 37 -28.03 4.42 14.00
C THR A 37 -29.39 3.74 13.84
N ARG A 38 -29.62 2.67 14.59
CA ARG A 38 -30.86 1.89 14.51
C ARG A 38 -32.08 2.64 15.07
N ARG A 39 -31.89 3.42 16.14
CA ARG A 39 -33.03 4.12 16.78
C ARG A 39 -33.36 5.47 16.16
N LEU A 40 -32.38 6.20 15.64
CA LEU A 40 -32.55 7.60 15.29
C LEU A 40 -32.29 7.90 13.81
N LEU A 41 -31.46 7.12 13.12
CA LEU A 41 -30.98 7.48 11.78
C LEU A 41 -31.61 6.64 10.67
N LEU A 42 -31.90 5.36 10.92
CA LEU A 42 -32.52 4.49 9.94
C LEU A 42 -34.05 4.55 10.01
N PRO A 43 -34.74 4.47 8.87
CA PRO A 43 -36.18 4.22 8.82
C PRO A 43 -36.55 2.92 9.55
N GLU A 44 -37.69 2.92 10.24
CA GLU A 44 -38.14 1.78 11.04
C GLU A 44 -38.29 0.49 10.21
N GLU A 45 -38.76 0.63 8.96
CA GLU A 45 -38.90 -0.51 8.02
C GLU A 45 -37.55 -1.16 7.68
N ILE A 46 -36.46 -0.39 7.61
CA ILE A 46 -35.12 -0.93 7.37
C ILE A 46 -34.60 -1.69 8.58
N VAL A 47 -34.79 -1.13 9.78
CA VAL A 47 -34.41 -1.80 11.03
C VAL A 47 -35.18 -3.11 11.21
N LYS A 48 -36.50 -3.09 10.94
CA LYS A 48 -37.34 -4.28 11.00
C LYS A 48 -36.93 -5.35 10.00
N ALA A 49 -36.68 -4.95 8.74
CA ALA A 49 -36.22 -5.88 7.70
C ALA A 49 -34.87 -6.51 8.04
N HIS A 50 -33.98 -5.78 8.70
CA HIS A 50 -32.70 -6.30 9.19
C HIS A 50 -32.92 -7.31 10.36
N ASP A 51 -33.78 -6.98 11.31
CA ASP A 51 -34.08 -7.85 12.46
C ASP A 51 -34.80 -9.14 12.06
N GLU A 52 -35.66 -9.09 11.06
CA GLU A 52 -36.33 -10.25 10.46
C GLU A 52 -35.41 -11.06 9.51
N GLY A 53 -34.18 -10.61 9.26
CA GLY A 53 -33.22 -11.30 8.38
C GLY A 53 -33.55 -11.21 6.88
N ILE A 54 -34.43 -10.30 6.48
CA ILE A 54 -34.78 -10.06 5.05
C ILE A 54 -33.63 -9.37 4.35
N ILE A 55 -32.96 -8.41 5.04
CA ILE A 55 -31.76 -7.74 4.58
C ILE A 55 -30.69 -7.79 5.68
N HIS A 56 -29.44 -7.54 5.30
CA HIS A 56 -28.38 -7.24 6.25
C HIS A 56 -27.91 -5.79 6.05
N PHE A 57 -28.19 -4.90 6.99
CA PHE A 57 -27.63 -3.56 7.00
C PHE A 57 -26.23 -3.64 7.62
N HIS A 58 -25.22 -3.59 6.77
CA HIS A 58 -23.83 -3.76 7.14
C HIS A 58 -23.24 -2.46 7.72
N ASP A 59 -22.26 -2.57 8.60
CA ASP A 59 -21.48 -1.43 9.14
C ASP A 59 -22.34 -0.34 9.82
N ALA A 60 -23.42 -0.75 10.52
CA ALA A 60 -24.30 0.18 11.23
C ALA A 60 -23.59 0.97 12.35
N ASP A 61 -22.47 0.47 12.85
CA ASP A 61 -21.59 1.11 13.82
C ASP A 61 -20.81 2.31 13.23
N TYR A 62 -20.57 2.33 11.92
CA TYR A 62 -19.89 3.44 11.22
C TYR A 62 -20.85 4.40 10.52
N PHE A 63 -22.14 4.10 10.48
CA PHE A 63 -23.11 4.90 9.72
C PHE A 63 -23.32 6.31 10.30
N ALA A 64 -23.24 6.48 11.64
CA ALA A 64 -23.40 7.77 12.29
C ALA A 64 -22.20 8.70 12.11
N GLN A 65 -21.02 8.17 11.91
CA GLN A 65 -19.80 8.91 11.61
C GLN A 65 -19.59 8.96 10.09
N LYS A 66 -18.98 10.03 9.62
CA LYS A 66 -18.62 10.16 8.20
C LYS A 66 -17.24 9.54 7.93
N GLU A 67 -17.05 8.32 8.40
CA GLU A 67 -15.85 7.55 8.09
C GLU A 67 -15.93 6.89 6.72
N HIS A 68 -14.80 6.84 6.02
CA HIS A 68 -14.71 6.13 4.75
C HIS A 68 -14.56 4.63 4.98
N ASN A 69 -15.17 3.82 4.11
CA ASN A 69 -14.92 2.39 4.14
C ASN A 69 -13.56 2.07 3.52
N CYS A 70 -13.42 2.27 2.21
CA CYS A 70 -12.19 1.97 1.48
C CYS A 70 -11.77 3.16 0.63
N ASP A 71 -10.45 3.34 0.49
CA ASP A 71 -9.88 4.45 -0.26
C ASP A 71 -8.85 3.95 -1.28
N LEU A 72 -8.78 4.65 -2.41
CA LEU A 72 -7.68 4.62 -3.35
C LEU A 72 -6.87 5.90 -3.18
N ILE A 73 -5.62 5.77 -2.75
CA ILE A 73 -4.77 6.92 -2.42
C ILE A 73 -4.07 7.42 -3.69
N ASN A 74 -4.28 8.69 -4.02
CA ASN A 74 -3.53 9.36 -5.07
C ASN A 74 -2.16 9.83 -4.55
N LEU A 75 -1.23 8.90 -4.38
CA LEU A 75 0.12 9.22 -3.94
C LEU A 75 0.87 10.08 -4.95
N GLU A 76 0.55 10.00 -6.25
CA GLU A 76 1.22 10.81 -7.25
C GLU A 76 1.07 12.29 -6.94
N ASP A 77 -0.17 12.76 -6.77
CA ASP A 77 -0.45 14.16 -6.44
C ASP A 77 0.18 14.54 -5.10
N MET A 78 -0.04 13.73 -4.06
CA MET A 78 0.44 14.01 -2.71
C MET A 78 1.97 14.08 -2.60
N LEU A 79 2.70 13.28 -3.38
CA LEU A 79 4.16 13.27 -3.37
C LEU A 79 4.75 14.31 -4.33
N GLN A 80 4.09 14.61 -5.45
CA GLN A 80 4.63 15.59 -6.42
C GLN A 80 4.34 17.04 -6.03
N ASN A 81 3.16 17.29 -5.46
CA ASN A 81 2.70 18.63 -5.11
C ASN A 81 2.78 18.94 -3.59
N GLY A 82 3.13 17.92 -2.81
CA GLY A 82 3.09 17.98 -1.36
C GLY A 82 1.70 17.69 -0.79
N THR A 83 1.64 17.46 0.51
CA THR A 83 0.39 17.13 1.21
C THR A 83 0.38 17.71 2.61
N VAL A 84 -0.80 17.83 3.22
CA VAL A 84 -0.92 18.28 4.59
C VAL A 84 -1.22 17.09 5.50
N ILE A 85 -0.34 16.86 6.46
CA ILE A 85 -0.52 15.84 7.50
C ILE A 85 -0.53 16.54 8.86
N SER A 86 -1.59 16.33 9.64
CA SER A 86 -1.74 16.95 10.98
C SER A 86 -1.45 18.46 10.99
N GLN A 87 -2.00 19.20 10.04
CA GLN A 87 -1.84 20.65 9.87
C GLN A 87 -0.41 21.10 9.47
N THR A 88 0.46 20.17 9.13
CA THR A 88 1.82 20.46 8.68
C THR A 88 1.96 20.18 7.19
N MET A 89 2.48 21.14 6.44
CA MET A 89 2.79 20.96 5.02
C MET A 89 4.00 20.02 4.87
N ILE A 90 3.83 18.95 4.15
CA ILE A 90 4.90 18.03 3.75
C ILE A 90 5.21 18.32 2.30
N GLU A 91 6.40 18.82 2.04
CA GLU A 91 6.85 19.16 0.69
C GLU A 91 7.20 17.91 -0.12
N LYS A 92 7.38 18.08 -1.43
CA LYS A 92 7.83 17.02 -2.34
C LYS A 92 9.11 16.36 -1.83
N PRO A 93 9.15 15.03 -1.70
CA PRO A 93 10.35 14.31 -1.28
C PRO A 93 11.54 14.51 -2.23
N HIS A 94 12.74 14.61 -1.67
CA HIS A 94 13.99 14.77 -2.42
C HIS A 94 14.81 13.47 -2.51
N SER A 95 14.19 12.33 -2.21
CA SER A 95 14.76 10.99 -2.40
C SER A 95 13.68 9.92 -2.37
N PHE A 96 13.97 8.74 -2.90
CA PHE A 96 13.11 7.57 -2.85
C PHE A 96 12.83 7.14 -1.40
N PHE A 97 13.86 7.13 -0.56
CA PHE A 97 13.69 6.78 0.85
C PHE A 97 12.75 7.73 1.59
N THR A 98 12.87 9.04 1.33
CA THR A 98 11.93 10.03 1.91
C THR A 98 10.52 9.85 1.36
N ALA A 99 10.36 9.55 0.07
CA ALA A 99 9.04 9.26 -0.52
C ALA A 99 8.39 8.04 0.14
N CYS A 100 9.15 6.98 0.41
CA CYS A 100 8.68 5.83 1.16
C CYS A 100 8.20 6.19 2.58
N ASN A 101 8.95 7.02 3.30
CA ASN A 101 8.57 7.48 4.64
C ASN A 101 7.28 8.32 4.62
N VAL A 102 7.19 9.28 3.70
CA VAL A 102 5.98 10.12 3.54
C VAL A 102 4.77 9.26 3.17
N THR A 103 4.95 8.28 2.28
CA THR A 103 3.89 7.30 1.94
C THR A 103 3.34 6.61 3.17
N THR A 104 4.18 6.16 4.08
CA THR A 104 3.71 5.48 5.30
C THR A 104 2.97 6.41 6.26
N GLN A 105 3.36 7.69 6.32
CA GLN A 105 2.65 8.70 7.09
C GLN A 105 1.27 9.00 6.49
N ILE A 106 1.17 9.11 5.16
CA ILE A 106 -0.10 9.25 4.44
C ILE A 106 -1.01 8.06 4.75
N VAL A 107 -0.48 6.84 4.62
CA VAL A 107 -1.21 5.60 4.92
C VAL A 107 -1.75 5.60 6.35
N ALA A 108 -0.95 6.01 7.33
CA ALA A 108 -1.36 6.09 8.73
C ALA A 108 -2.47 7.13 8.95
N GLN A 109 -2.37 8.28 8.29
CA GLN A 109 -3.38 9.35 8.35
C GLN A 109 -4.71 8.90 7.74
N VAL A 110 -4.68 8.26 6.57
CA VAL A 110 -5.87 7.70 5.92
C VAL A 110 -6.49 6.62 6.82
N ALA A 111 -5.69 5.67 7.32
CA ALA A 111 -6.17 4.60 8.19
C ALA A 111 -6.79 5.09 9.50
N SER A 112 -6.50 6.32 9.94
CA SER A 112 -7.12 6.94 11.11
C SER A 112 -8.50 7.53 10.83
N ASN A 113 -8.91 7.63 9.57
CA ASN A 113 -10.19 8.22 9.12
C ASN A 113 -11.06 7.22 8.33
N GLN A 114 -10.70 5.94 8.36
CA GLN A 114 -11.43 4.89 7.67
C GLN A 114 -11.52 3.62 8.52
N TYR A 115 -12.45 2.75 8.18
CA TYR A 115 -12.62 1.45 8.85
C TYR A 115 -12.37 0.24 7.94
N GLY A 116 -12.18 0.45 6.65
CA GLY A 116 -11.86 -0.57 5.64
C GLY A 116 -10.40 -0.55 5.20
N GLY A 117 -10.16 -0.89 3.93
CA GLY A 117 -8.84 -0.97 3.35
C GLY A 117 -8.50 0.23 2.47
N GLN A 118 -7.21 0.43 2.27
CA GLN A 118 -6.69 1.45 1.37
C GLN A 118 -5.71 0.83 0.38
N SER A 119 -5.64 1.42 -0.80
CA SER A 119 -4.72 0.97 -1.85
C SER A 119 -3.90 2.13 -2.38
N PHE A 120 -2.71 1.81 -2.84
CA PHE A 120 -1.92 2.69 -3.68
C PHE A 120 -1.12 1.88 -4.71
N THR A 121 -0.69 2.53 -5.78
CA THR A 121 0.16 1.90 -6.78
C THR A 121 1.62 2.26 -6.57
N LEU A 122 2.53 1.31 -6.83
CA LEU A 122 3.97 1.51 -6.71
C LEU A 122 4.52 2.41 -7.82
N SER A 123 3.80 2.59 -8.93
CA SER A 123 4.17 3.49 -10.02
C SER A 123 4.40 4.93 -9.55
N HIS A 124 3.63 5.38 -8.56
CA HIS A 124 3.77 6.72 -7.98
C HIS A 124 5.10 6.95 -7.24
N LEU A 125 5.80 5.89 -6.86
CA LEU A 125 7.13 5.96 -6.24
C LEU A 125 8.28 5.93 -7.26
N ALA A 126 8.04 5.41 -8.48
CA ALA A 126 9.08 5.23 -9.48
C ALA A 126 9.84 6.52 -9.85
N PRO A 127 9.21 7.70 -10.00
CA PRO A 127 9.92 8.94 -10.31
C PRO A 127 10.97 9.34 -9.26
N PHE A 128 10.79 8.93 -8.02
CA PHE A 128 11.72 9.26 -6.93
C PHE A 128 13.01 8.43 -6.97
N VAL A 129 13.02 7.33 -7.71
CA VAL A 129 14.24 6.54 -7.95
C VAL A 129 15.25 7.35 -8.74
N ASP A 130 14.82 8.03 -9.80
CA ASP A 130 15.73 8.89 -10.57
C ASP A 130 16.20 10.12 -9.77
N ILE A 131 15.34 10.70 -8.95
CA ILE A 131 15.74 11.78 -8.01
C ILE A 131 16.88 11.30 -7.10
N SER A 132 16.74 10.13 -6.50
CA SER A 132 17.80 9.53 -5.68
C SER A 132 19.05 9.23 -6.48
N ARG A 133 18.92 8.68 -7.68
CA ARG A 133 20.04 8.39 -8.58
C ARG A 133 20.86 9.65 -8.88
N GLN A 134 20.19 10.76 -9.20
CA GLN A 134 20.84 12.05 -9.46
C GLN A 134 21.54 12.61 -8.20
N LYS A 135 20.89 12.48 -7.05
CA LYS A 135 21.43 12.89 -5.76
C LYS A 135 22.70 12.10 -5.43
N ILE A 136 22.63 10.76 -5.46
CA ILE A 136 23.76 9.87 -5.20
C ILE A 136 24.91 10.16 -6.16
N LYS A 137 24.62 10.38 -7.45
CA LYS A 137 25.65 10.73 -8.45
C LYS A 137 26.39 12.01 -8.07
N LYS A 138 25.69 13.05 -7.61
CA LYS A 138 26.32 14.29 -7.13
C LYS A 138 27.22 14.02 -5.92
N GLU A 139 26.73 13.29 -4.95
CA GLU A 139 27.47 12.93 -3.75
C GLU A 139 28.77 12.16 -4.08
N VAL A 140 28.69 11.15 -4.95
CA VAL A 140 29.88 10.38 -5.41
C VAL A 140 30.88 11.26 -6.12
N ILE A 141 30.44 12.21 -6.93
CA ILE A 141 31.34 13.15 -7.63
C ILE A 141 32.00 14.12 -6.63
N GLU A 142 31.27 14.59 -5.62
CA GLU A 142 31.80 15.47 -4.59
C GLU A 142 32.81 14.73 -3.67
N GLU A 143 32.48 13.52 -3.22
CA GLU A 143 33.39 12.65 -2.48
C GLU A 143 34.73 12.44 -3.24
N ARG A 144 34.61 12.15 -4.54
CA ARG A 144 35.78 12.01 -5.43
C ARG A 144 36.66 13.25 -5.48
N LYS A 145 36.07 14.45 -5.56
CA LYS A 145 36.82 15.71 -5.52
C LYS A 145 37.58 15.90 -4.22
N LEU A 146 36.95 15.49 -3.12
CA LEU A 146 37.57 15.60 -1.79
C LEU A 146 38.68 14.59 -1.58
N THR A 147 38.57 13.38 -2.10
CA THR A 147 39.62 12.33 -1.93
C THR A 147 40.76 12.44 -2.95
N GLY A 148 40.56 13.21 -4.02
CA GLY A 148 41.55 13.34 -5.10
C GLY A 148 41.71 12.07 -5.97
N GLU A 149 40.82 11.07 -5.81
CA GLU A 149 40.87 9.84 -6.57
C GLU A 149 40.38 10.03 -8.02
N SER A 150 41.11 9.45 -8.98
CA SER A 150 40.71 9.40 -10.36
C SER A 150 39.80 8.22 -10.60
N MET A 151 38.50 8.45 -10.79
CA MET A 151 37.51 7.42 -11.18
C MET A 151 37.04 7.70 -12.59
N ASN A 152 36.85 6.65 -13.39
CA ASN A 152 36.18 6.78 -14.69
C ASN A 152 34.66 6.76 -14.52
N ASP A 153 33.92 7.17 -15.54
CA ASP A 153 32.46 7.26 -15.49
C ASP A 153 31.79 5.90 -15.26
N GLU A 154 32.43 4.81 -15.68
CA GLU A 154 31.93 3.44 -15.46
C GLU A 154 31.97 3.07 -13.98
N ILE A 155 33.04 3.41 -13.27
CA ILE A 155 33.15 3.17 -11.82
C ILE A 155 32.12 4.01 -11.07
N ILE A 156 31.97 5.29 -11.44
CA ILE A 156 30.96 6.16 -10.85
C ILE A 156 29.57 5.55 -11.02
N SER A 157 29.23 5.11 -12.25
CA SER A 157 27.93 4.49 -12.53
C SER A 157 27.70 3.24 -11.67
N LYS A 158 28.69 2.37 -11.53
CA LYS A 158 28.58 1.15 -10.69
C LYS A 158 28.35 1.50 -9.22
N ILE A 159 29.04 2.50 -8.69
CA ILE A 159 28.86 2.97 -7.29
C ILE A 159 27.45 3.54 -7.12
N VAL A 160 26.99 4.37 -8.06
CA VAL A 160 25.67 4.98 -8.02
C VAL A 160 24.58 3.91 -8.00
N GLU A 161 24.63 2.93 -8.91
CA GLU A 161 23.63 1.85 -8.96
C GLU A 161 23.67 0.98 -7.71
N ALA A 162 24.86 0.67 -7.16
CA ALA A 162 24.97 -0.09 -5.92
C ALA A 162 24.33 0.65 -4.72
N ARG A 163 24.60 1.95 -4.57
CA ARG A 163 24.00 2.78 -3.51
C ARG A 163 22.50 2.95 -3.70
N LEU A 164 22.05 3.10 -4.94
CA LEU A 164 20.63 3.20 -5.29
C LEU A 164 19.89 1.92 -4.92
N HIS A 165 20.44 0.75 -5.22
CA HIS A 165 19.85 -0.52 -4.81
C HIS A 165 19.68 -0.64 -3.29
N GLU A 166 20.68 -0.22 -2.50
CA GLU A 166 20.57 -0.22 -1.05
C GLU A 166 19.54 0.81 -0.55
N GLU A 167 19.38 1.95 -1.23
CA GLU A 167 18.33 2.92 -0.90
C GLU A 167 16.93 2.37 -1.19
N ILE A 168 16.73 1.74 -2.36
CA ILE A 168 15.44 1.10 -2.71
C ILE A 168 15.09 0.02 -1.68
N LYS A 169 16.05 -0.85 -1.38
CA LYS A 169 15.88 -1.90 -0.36
C LYS A 169 15.52 -1.32 1.00
N SER A 170 16.20 -0.28 1.45
CA SER A 170 15.92 0.40 2.72
C SER A 170 14.55 1.06 2.73
N GLY A 171 14.15 1.71 1.63
CA GLY A 171 12.84 2.35 1.47
C GLY A 171 11.70 1.33 1.52
N ILE A 172 11.80 0.25 0.78
CA ILE A 172 10.78 -0.82 0.77
C ILE A 172 10.71 -1.54 2.12
N GLN A 173 11.87 -1.81 2.73
CA GLN A 173 11.91 -2.37 4.09
C GLN A 173 11.22 -1.45 5.09
N THR A 174 11.44 -0.14 4.99
CA THR A 174 10.79 0.86 5.84
C THR A 174 9.28 0.82 5.67
N ILE A 175 8.76 0.81 4.44
CA ILE A 175 7.33 0.66 4.19
C ILE A 175 6.79 -0.62 4.85
N GLN A 176 7.45 -1.76 4.62
CA GLN A 176 7.00 -3.03 5.16
C GLN A 176 6.93 -3.01 6.69
N TYR A 177 7.98 -2.55 7.37
CA TYR A 177 8.01 -2.52 8.84
C TYR A 177 7.07 -1.48 9.42
N GLN A 178 6.98 -0.30 8.85
CA GLN A 178 6.07 0.73 9.35
C GLN A 178 4.60 0.32 9.19
N LEU A 179 4.20 -0.27 8.07
CA LEU A 179 2.82 -0.75 7.89
C LEU A 179 2.41 -1.84 8.89
N ILE A 180 3.37 -2.61 9.39
CA ILE A 180 3.11 -3.67 10.39
C ILE A 180 3.12 -3.12 11.82
N THR A 181 3.96 -2.13 12.09
CA THR A 181 4.18 -1.61 13.44
C THR A 181 3.37 -0.35 13.75
N LEU A 182 2.88 0.35 12.74
CA LEU A 182 2.00 1.50 12.93
C LEU A 182 0.66 1.07 13.49
N MET A 183 0.21 1.83 14.48
CA MET A 183 -1.12 1.70 15.05
C MET A 183 -1.85 3.02 14.90
N THR A 184 -3.06 2.96 14.36
CA THR A 184 -3.92 4.11 14.18
C THR A 184 -4.59 4.53 15.48
N CYS A 185 -5.23 5.69 15.51
CA CYS A 185 -5.93 6.21 16.70
C CYS A 185 -7.04 5.28 17.22
N ASN A 186 -7.63 4.48 16.33
CA ASN A 186 -8.67 3.49 16.65
C ASN A 186 -8.11 2.10 16.97
N GLY A 187 -6.79 1.96 17.14
CA GLY A 187 -6.13 0.69 17.47
C GLY A 187 -6.03 -0.31 16.32
N GLN A 188 -6.25 0.15 15.09
CA GLN A 188 -6.20 -0.68 13.89
C GLN A 188 -4.83 -0.59 13.22
N ALA A 189 -4.29 -1.73 12.78
CA ALA A 189 -3.17 -1.73 11.85
C ALA A 189 -3.65 -1.30 10.45
N PRO A 190 -2.85 -0.54 9.68
CA PRO A 190 -3.25 -0.15 8.33
C PRO A 190 -3.52 -1.35 7.43
N PHE A 191 -4.74 -1.45 6.92
CA PHE A 191 -5.14 -2.46 5.96
C PHE A 191 -4.83 -1.97 4.55
N VAL A 192 -3.68 -2.37 4.00
CA VAL A 192 -3.10 -1.77 2.79
C VAL A 192 -2.97 -2.80 1.68
N THR A 193 -3.27 -2.38 0.45
CA THR A 193 -3.00 -3.10 -0.79
C THR A 193 -2.04 -2.30 -1.65
N MET A 194 -0.98 -2.94 -2.13
CA MET A 194 -0.04 -2.39 -3.12
C MET A 194 -0.35 -2.96 -4.49
N PHE A 195 -0.58 -2.08 -5.44
CA PHE A 195 -0.82 -2.43 -6.83
C PHE A 195 0.49 -2.31 -7.62
N MET A 196 0.81 -3.34 -8.41
CA MET A 196 2.06 -3.50 -9.13
C MET A 196 1.76 -3.73 -10.60
N TYR A 197 1.81 -2.67 -11.41
CA TYR A 197 1.57 -2.70 -12.84
C TYR A 197 2.62 -1.87 -13.58
N LEU A 198 3.37 -2.50 -14.49
CA LEU A 198 4.49 -1.87 -15.18
C LEU A 198 4.03 -0.81 -16.18
N ASP A 199 2.92 -1.04 -16.87
CA ASP A 199 2.40 -0.14 -17.90
C ASP A 199 1.69 1.13 -17.35
N GLU A 200 1.66 1.31 -16.01
CA GLU A 200 1.26 2.59 -15.41
C GLU A 200 2.29 3.70 -15.63
N VAL A 201 3.50 3.36 -16.04
CA VAL A 201 4.55 4.33 -16.37
C VAL A 201 5.05 4.14 -17.81
N PRO A 202 5.55 5.21 -18.44
CA PRO A 202 6.11 5.12 -19.80
C PRO A 202 7.23 4.09 -19.90
N GLU A 203 7.37 3.48 -21.07
CA GLU A 203 8.52 2.63 -21.38
C GLU A 203 9.86 3.35 -21.19
N GLY A 204 10.88 2.57 -20.87
CA GLY A 204 12.23 3.05 -20.64
C GLY A 204 12.58 3.09 -19.16
N ARG A 205 13.44 4.02 -18.76
CA ARG A 205 14.07 4.03 -17.44
C ARG A 205 13.11 4.03 -16.26
N THR A 206 12.00 4.77 -16.36
CA THR A 206 11.02 4.82 -15.27
C THR A 206 10.34 3.47 -15.06
N ARG A 207 10.09 2.72 -16.15
CA ARG A 207 9.55 1.35 -16.08
C ARG A 207 10.57 0.39 -15.50
N ASP A 208 11.84 0.51 -15.85
CA ASP A 208 12.93 -0.27 -15.24
C ASP A 208 13.06 0.03 -13.75
N ASP A 209 12.94 1.30 -13.35
CA ASP A 209 12.96 1.73 -11.97
C ASP A 209 11.75 1.16 -11.19
N LEU A 210 10.56 1.15 -11.79
CA LEU A 210 9.38 0.50 -11.21
C LEU A 210 9.59 -1.01 -11.07
N ALA A 211 10.18 -1.66 -12.07
CA ALA A 211 10.50 -3.09 -12.00
C ALA A 211 11.47 -3.40 -10.84
N MET A 212 12.47 -2.53 -10.59
CA MET A 212 13.36 -2.65 -9.42
C MET A 212 12.60 -2.53 -8.09
N ILE A 213 11.65 -1.58 -8.00
CA ILE A 213 10.80 -1.44 -6.80
C ILE A 213 9.98 -2.70 -6.58
N ILE A 214 9.28 -3.18 -7.61
CA ILE A 214 8.45 -4.39 -7.53
C ILE A 214 9.29 -5.61 -7.13
N LYS A 215 10.47 -5.76 -7.75
CA LYS A 215 11.41 -6.83 -7.41
C LYS A 215 11.75 -6.82 -5.92
N GLU A 216 12.09 -5.65 -5.38
CA GLU A 216 12.45 -5.54 -3.96
C GLU A 216 11.25 -5.82 -3.04
N VAL A 217 10.04 -5.37 -3.40
CA VAL A 217 8.80 -5.70 -2.66
C VAL A 217 8.61 -7.22 -2.58
N LEU A 218 8.78 -7.94 -3.68
CA LEU A 218 8.66 -9.39 -3.73
C LEU A 218 9.74 -10.08 -2.88
N LEU A 219 11.00 -9.63 -2.96
CA LEU A 219 12.11 -10.15 -2.16
C LEU A 219 11.87 -9.95 -0.66
N GLN A 220 11.45 -8.76 -0.25
CA GLN A 220 11.12 -8.47 1.15
C GLN A 220 9.93 -9.30 1.64
N ARG A 221 8.92 -9.51 0.79
CA ARG A 221 7.79 -10.38 1.10
C ARG A 221 8.23 -11.83 1.30
N MET A 222 9.07 -12.36 0.43
CA MET A 222 9.61 -13.72 0.56
C MET A 222 10.43 -13.89 1.84
N LYS A 223 11.20 -12.90 2.22
CA LYS A 223 11.96 -12.88 3.47
C LYS A 223 11.02 -12.89 4.68
N GLY A 224 9.93 -12.13 4.64
CA GLY A 224 9.02 -11.94 5.75
C GLY A 224 9.55 -11.00 6.83
N VAL A 225 8.95 -11.08 8.01
CA VAL A 225 9.34 -10.29 9.20
C VAL A 225 9.52 -11.22 10.40
N LYS A 226 10.32 -10.82 11.37
CA LYS A 226 10.46 -11.56 12.62
C LYS A 226 9.36 -11.15 13.62
N ASN A 227 8.70 -12.14 14.21
CA ASN A 227 7.82 -11.91 15.35
C ASN A 227 8.64 -11.70 16.63
N GLU A 228 7.95 -11.49 17.75
CA GLU A 228 8.57 -11.30 19.07
C GLU A 228 9.46 -12.48 19.53
N LYS A 229 9.22 -13.68 19.01
CA LYS A 229 10.00 -14.90 19.28
C LYS A 229 11.19 -15.07 18.33
N GLY A 230 11.43 -14.08 17.44
CA GLY A 230 12.50 -14.14 16.46
C GLY A 230 12.25 -15.06 15.27
N VAL A 231 11.05 -15.61 15.14
CA VAL A 231 10.66 -16.48 14.03
C VAL A 231 10.22 -15.64 12.84
N TRP A 232 10.70 -16.00 11.64
CA TRP A 232 10.28 -15.38 10.40
C TRP A 232 8.86 -15.78 10.02
N ILE A 233 7.98 -14.80 9.92
CA ILE A 233 6.58 -14.97 9.54
C ILE A 233 6.23 -14.16 8.31
N THR A 234 5.13 -14.52 7.65
CA THR A 234 4.54 -13.71 6.57
C THR A 234 3.64 -12.65 7.20
N PRO A 235 3.90 -11.35 6.97
CA PRO A 235 2.98 -10.31 7.43
C PRO A 235 1.65 -10.39 6.66
N ALA A 236 0.54 -10.11 7.32
CA ALA A 236 -0.78 -10.06 6.69
C ALA A 236 -0.88 -8.93 5.66
N PHE A 237 -0.23 -7.80 5.94
CA PHE A 237 -0.22 -6.60 5.09
C PHE A 237 1.22 -6.15 4.79
N PRO A 238 1.38 -5.39 3.70
CA PRO A 238 0.42 -5.06 2.64
C PRO A 238 0.00 -6.28 1.83
N LYS A 239 -1.24 -6.31 1.34
CA LYS A 239 -1.61 -7.22 0.24
C LYS A 239 -0.89 -6.78 -1.02
N LEU A 240 -0.55 -7.73 -1.88
CA LEU A 240 0.16 -7.47 -3.13
C LEU A 240 -0.73 -7.92 -4.29
N ILE A 241 -0.90 -7.04 -5.29
CA ILE A 241 -1.59 -7.36 -6.54
C ILE A 241 -0.62 -7.12 -7.69
N TYR A 242 -0.36 -8.14 -8.48
CA TYR A 242 0.56 -8.11 -9.61
C TYR A 242 -0.22 -8.26 -10.92
N VAL A 243 -0.01 -7.32 -11.84
CA VAL A 243 -0.68 -7.33 -13.14
C VAL A 243 0.16 -8.06 -14.17
N LEU A 244 -0.46 -9.03 -14.84
CA LEU A 244 0.10 -9.76 -15.96
C LEU A 244 -0.27 -9.05 -17.26
N ASP A 245 0.72 -8.66 -18.04
CA ASP A 245 0.56 -8.03 -19.35
C ASP A 245 1.61 -8.58 -20.35
N GLU A 246 1.53 -8.19 -21.60
CA GLU A 246 2.39 -8.68 -22.69
C GLU A 246 3.90 -8.45 -22.43
N ASP A 247 4.25 -7.44 -21.65
CA ASP A 247 5.63 -7.11 -21.29
C ASP A 247 6.25 -8.03 -20.23
N ASN A 248 5.44 -8.91 -19.60
CA ASN A 248 5.92 -9.74 -18.49
C ASN A 248 5.42 -11.20 -18.47
N ILE A 249 4.55 -11.63 -19.41
CA ILE A 249 3.95 -12.99 -19.38
C ILE A 249 4.67 -14.02 -20.25
N HIS A 250 5.41 -13.61 -21.26
CA HIS A 250 6.10 -14.50 -22.18
C HIS A 250 7.58 -14.63 -21.80
N ASP A 251 8.18 -15.77 -22.11
CA ASP A 251 9.59 -16.06 -21.78
C ASP A 251 10.61 -15.15 -22.52
N ASP A 252 10.21 -14.52 -23.60
CA ASP A 252 10.94 -13.49 -24.32
C ASP A 252 10.57 -12.05 -23.94
N SER A 253 9.59 -11.87 -23.04
CA SER A 253 9.19 -10.53 -22.57
C SER A 253 10.27 -9.90 -21.69
N PRO A 254 10.47 -8.57 -21.78
CA PRO A 254 11.55 -7.87 -21.08
C PRO A 254 11.52 -8.01 -19.55
N TYR A 255 10.33 -8.19 -18.97
CA TYR A 255 10.13 -8.32 -17.53
C TYR A 255 9.65 -9.71 -17.06
N TYR A 256 9.82 -10.75 -17.89
CA TYR A 256 9.40 -12.11 -17.55
C TYR A 256 10.06 -12.64 -16.27
N GLU A 257 11.33 -12.31 -16.03
CA GLU A 257 12.03 -12.69 -14.80
C GLU A 257 11.35 -12.13 -13.53
N LEU A 258 10.68 -10.98 -13.64
CA LEU A 258 9.91 -10.41 -12.54
C LEU A 258 8.66 -11.25 -12.24
N THR A 259 7.98 -11.75 -13.28
CA THR A 259 6.83 -12.66 -13.13
C THR A 259 7.25 -14.00 -12.55
N LYS A 260 8.40 -14.55 -12.93
CA LYS A 260 8.95 -15.77 -12.29
C LYS A 260 9.21 -15.54 -10.81
N LEU A 261 9.77 -14.39 -10.44
CA LEU A 261 9.99 -14.01 -9.04
C LEU A 261 8.66 -13.85 -8.29
N ALA A 262 7.62 -13.27 -8.92
CA ALA A 262 6.29 -13.19 -8.35
C ALA A 262 5.69 -14.57 -8.10
N ALA A 263 5.82 -15.50 -9.05
CA ALA A 263 5.38 -16.89 -8.89
C ALA A 263 6.13 -17.61 -7.76
N GLU A 264 7.44 -17.41 -7.63
CA GLU A 264 8.23 -17.92 -6.52
C GLU A 264 7.76 -17.36 -5.17
N CYS A 265 7.44 -16.06 -5.13
CA CYS A 265 6.87 -15.42 -3.95
C CYS A 265 5.52 -16.05 -3.59
N THR A 266 4.65 -16.28 -4.58
CA THR A 266 3.35 -16.93 -4.37
C THR A 266 3.52 -18.35 -3.83
N ALA A 267 4.43 -19.13 -4.37
CA ALA A 267 4.71 -20.47 -3.90
C ALA A 267 5.16 -20.51 -2.42
N LYS A 268 5.86 -19.47 -1.96
CA LYS A 268 6.37 -19.37 -0.59
C LYS A 268 5.41 -18.69 0.39
N ARG A 269 4.62 -17.71 -0.08
CA ARG A 269 3.89 -16.76 0.78
C ARG A 269 2.42 -16.56 0.42
N LEU A 270 1.90 -17.28 -0.58
CA LEU A 270 0.52 -17.18 -1.09
C LEU A 270 0.12 -15.78 -1.59
N VAL A 271 1.10 -14.96 -1.92
CA VAL A 271 0.95 -13.62 -2.52
C VAL A 271 2.08 -13.39 -3.52
N PRO A 272 1.91 -12.55 -4.55
CA PRO A 272 0.77 -11.67 -4.85
C PRO A 272 -0.46 -12.37 -5.41
N ASP A 273 -1.61 -11.67 -5.40
CA ASP A 273 -2.75 -11.98 -6.26
C ASP A 273 -2.44 -11.49 -7.69
N TYR A 274 -3.00 -12.15 -8.70
CA TYR A 274 -2.74 -11.83 -10.10
C TYR A 274 -3.98 -11.26 -10.79
N ILE A 275 -3.75 -10.27 -11.66
CA ILE A 275 -4.77 -9.68 -12.53
C ILE A 275 -4.27 -9.73 -13.96
N SER A 276 -5.13 -10.15 -14.89
CA SER A 276 -4.85 -10.07 -16.32
C SER A 276 -5.19 -8.68 -16.85
N ALA A 277 -4.19 -7.95 -17.32
CA ALA A 277 -4.40 -6.67 -17.99
C ALA A 277 -5.32 -6.81 -19.20
N LYS A 278 -5.14 -7.86 -20.01
CA LYS A 278 -6.00 -8.16 -21.16
C LYS A 278 -7.47 -8.23 -20.78
N ILE A 279 -7.80 -9.01 -19.77
CA ILE A 279 -9.19 -9.17 -19.32
C ILE A 279 -9.73 -7.89 -18.72
N MET A 280 -8.91 -7.17 -17.94
CA MET A 280 -9.34 -5.90 -17.36
C MET A 280 -9.60 -4.86 -18.45
N LYS A 281 -8.74 -4.75 -19.47
CA LYS A 281 -8.93 -3.87 -20.63
C LYS A 281 -10.23 -4.17 -21.38
N GLU A 282 -10.62 -5.45 -21.50
CA GLU A 282 -11.91 -5.84 -22.10
C GLU A 282 -13.11 -5.32 -21.30
N TYR A 283 -13.09 -5.45 -19.97
CA TYR A 283 -14.19 -5.02 -19.09
C TYR A 283 -14.20 -3.53 -18.77
N LYS A 284 -13.06 -2.85 -18.89
CA LYS A 284 -12.85 -1.45 -18.49
C LYS A 284 -12.56 -0.50 -19.66
N ASN A 285 -13.04 -0.84 -20.85
CA ASN A 285 -12.92 0.02 -22.05
C ASN A 285 -11.48 0.38 -22.42
N GLY A 286 -10.57 -0.56 -22.31
CA GLY A 286 -9.17 -0.43 -22.73
C GLY A 286 -8.18 -0.06 -21.63
N ASP A 287 -8.63 0.14 -20.40
CA ASP A 287 -7.75 0.55 -19.29
C ASP A 287 -7.60 -0.52 -18.22
N VAL A 288 -6.53 -0.37 -17.45
CA VAL A 288 -6.26 -1.12 -16.22
C VAL A 288 -6.28 -0.14 -15.05
N TYR A 289 -7.09 -0.43 -14.04
CA TYR A 289 -7.23 0.42 -12.85
C TYR A 289 -6.72 -0.30 -11.62
N PRO A 290 -6.06 0.41 -10.68
CA PRO A 290 -5.77 -0.14 -9.37
C PRO A 290 -7.06 -0.43 -8.59
N CYS A 291 -6.99 -1.41 -7.70
CA CYS A 291 -8.11 -1.72 -6.81
C CYS A 291 -8.26 -0.64 -5.72
N MET A 292 -9.49 -0.39 -5.32
CA MET A 292 -9.81 0.38 -4.12
C MET A 292 -10.03 -0.60 -2.97
N GLY A 293 -9.22 -0.49 -1.92
CA GLY A 293 -9.24 -1.44 -0.82
C GLY A 293 -8.81 -2.85 -1.24
N CYS A 294 -9.70 -3.85 -1.11
CA CYS A 294 -9.33 -5.23 -1.38
C CYS A 294 -9.35 -5.61 -2.85
N ARG A 295 -10.49 -5.44 -3.53
CA ARG A 295 -10.73 -5.94 -4.89
C ARG A 295 -11.77 -5.15 -5.69
N SER A 296 -12.16 -3.97 -5.25
CA SER A 296 -13.06 -3.11 -6.01
C SER A 296 -12.27 -2.31 -7.02
N PHE A 297 -12.64 -2.43 -8.29
CA PHE A 297 -11.98 -1.71 -9.39
C PHE A 297 -12.91 -0.61 -9.86
N LEU A 298 -12.54 0.63 -9.58
CA LEU A 298 -13.25 1.80 -10.05
C LEU A 298 -13.16 1.90 -11.57
N THR A 299 -14.21 2.47 -12.16
CA THR A 299 -14.23 2.81 -13.58
C THR A 299 -14.66 4.27 -13.68
N PRO A 300 -13.82 5.16 -14.20
CA PRO A 300 -14.21 6.55 -14.40
C PRO A 300 -15.43 6.67 -15.31
N ASP A 301 -16.33 7.57 -14.99
CA ASP A 301 -17.43 7.92 -15.88
C ASP A 301 -16.89 8.79 -17.04
N ARG A 302 -16.85 8.20 -18.23
CA ARG A 302 -16.42 8.90 -19.47
C ARG A 302 -17.58 9.56 -20.22
N SER A 303 -18.81 9.48 -19.70
CA SER A 303 -19.98 10.09 -20.33
C SER A 303 -20.01 11.61 -20.20
N GLY A 304 -19.20 12.18 -19.33
CA GLY A 304 -19.17 13.62 -19.02
C GLY A 304 -20.32 14.09 -18.12
N ASN A 305 -21.09 13.16 -17.57
CA ASN A 305 -22.23 13.46 -16.67
C ASN A 305 -21.85 13.35 -15.18
N GLY A 306 -20.64 12.99 -14.90
CA GLY A 306 -20.10 12.82 -13.55
C GLY A 306 -18.57 12.67 -13.62
N TRP A 307 -17.94 12.48 -12.51
CA TRP A 307 -16.48 12.38 -12.36
C TRP A 307 -16.05 10.96 -12.05
#